data_121d74d9f0e2c8c9627eb392a514f929
#
_entry.id   121d74d9f0e2c8c9627eb392a514f929
#
_cell.length_a   1.000
_cell.length_b   1.000
_cell.length_c   1.000
_cell.angle_alpha   90.00
_cell.angle_beta   90.00
_cell.angle_gamma   90.00
#
_symmetry.space_group_name_H-M   'P 1'
#
loop_
_entity.id
_entity.type
_entity.pdbx_description
1 polymer ?
#
loop_
_entity_poly.entity_id
_entity_poly.type
_entity_poly.pdbx_seq_one_letter_code
_entity_poly.pdbx_strand_id
1 'polypeptide(L)'
;VNWGISCDAFVAKAKGVALVSDVGGWHYSPAGVSRAIINRQNIKPIPNLDEIDREAFVTARINPVSLDKAGNMYIDDSLTTFAKNNYLRLQHISSLMNAIARGFYDVAEALKHEPDGITFKGLTDGLTDLLERFVAAEALVKPRDVTQGTQPFVVSVVQKDIDLWEASWSV
;
A
#
# COMPACT_ATOMS: atom_id res chain seq x y z
N VAL A 1 10.99 -23.36 2.31
CA VAL A 1 10.18 -22.23 1.82
C VAL A 1 9.38 -22.69 0.62
N ASN A 2 8.06 -22.61 0.68
CA ASN A 2 7.22 -22.98 -0.44
C ASN A 2 7.09 -21.76 -1.40
N TRP A 3 7.94 -21.72 -2.43
CA TRP A 3 7.95 -20.65 -3.44
C TRP A 3 6.61 -20.43 -4.13
N GLY A 4 5.80 -21.50 -4.22
CA GLY A 4 4.47 -21.43 -4.79
C GLY A 4 3.53 -20.49 -4.03
N ILE A 5 3.52 -20.54 -2.71
CA ILE A 5 2.68 -19.67 -1.86
C ILE A 5 3.12 -18.20 -1.96
N SER A 6 4.43 -17.95 -2.06
CA SER A 6 4.94 -16.58 -2.30
C SER A 6 4.44 -16.01 -3.63
N CYS A 7 4.41 -16.82 -4.71
CA CYS A 7 3.84 -16.40 -5.98
C CYS A 7 2.34 -16.09 -5.87
N ASP A 8 1.58 -16.84 -5.09
CA ASP A 8 0.15 -16.59 -4.88
C ASP A 8 -0.10 -15.25 -4.18
N ALA A 9 0.79 -14.81 -3.27
CA ALA A 9 0.74 -13.47 -2.69
C ALA A 9 0.92 -12.36 -3.74
N PHE A 10 1.84 -12.54 -4.69
CA PHE A 10 2.00 -11.61 -5.82
C PHE A 10 0.77 -11.58 -6.73
N VAL A 11 0.18 -12.75 -7.02
CA VAL A 11 -1.06 -12.83 -7.81
C VAL A 11 -2.22 -12.13 -7.10
N ALA A 12 -2.35 -12.32 -5.78
CA ALA A 12 -3.36 -11.63 -4.98
C ALA A 12 -3.17 -10.11 -5.02
N LYS A 13 -1.93 -9.62 -4.93
CA LYS A 13 -1.61 -8.20 -5.07
C LYS A 13 -1.92 -7.68 -6.47
N ALA A 14 -1.54 -8.42 -7.51
CA ALA A 14 -1.83 -8.05 -8.89
C ALA A 14 -3.35 -7.94 -9.15
N LYS A 15 -4.15 -8.86 -8.62
CA LYS A 15 -5.62 -8.78 -8.68
C LYS A 15 -6.14 -7.51 -7.99
N GLY A 16 -5.63 -7.17 -6.81
CA GLY A 16 -5.99 -5.94 -6.12
C GLY A 16 -5.65 -4.69 -6.93
N VAL A 17 -4.46 -4.63 -7.49
CA VAL A 17 -4.00 -3.50 -8.33
C VAL A 17 -4.87 -3.33 -9.58
N ALA A 18 -5.30 -4.43 -10.19
CA ALA A 18 -6.14 -4.41 -11.40
C ALA A 18 -7.59 -3.93 -11.15
N LEU A 19 -8.04 -3.81 -9.89
CA LEU A 19 -9.39 -3.35 -9.59
C LEU A 19 -9.63 -1.86 -9.90
N VAL A 20 -8.57 -1.07 -9.97
CA VAL A 20 -8.64 0.37 -10.27
C VAL A 20 -7.69 0.66 -11.44
N SER A 21 -8.23 1.12 -12.57
CA SER A 21 -7.47 1.30 -13.80
C SER A 21 -6.61 2.57 -13.82
N ASP A 22 -7.04 3.64 -13.15
CA ASP A 22 -6.37 4.93 -13.22
C ASP A 22 -5.10 4.99 -12.36
N VAL A 23 -5.24 4.74 -11.05
CA VAL A 23 -4.10 4.82 -10.10
C VAL A 23 -3.59 3.46 -9.66
N GLY A 24 -4.27 2.39 -10.05
CA GLY A 24 -4.07 1.03 -9.53
C GLY A 24 -4.64 0.86 -8.12
N GLY A 25 -5.16 -0.33 -7.83
CA GLY A 25 -5.71 -0.68 -6.52
C GLY A 25 -4.64 -1.03 -5.48
N TRP A 26 -3.60 -0.22 -5.34
CA TRP A 26 -2.50 -0.45 -4.40
C TRP A 26 -2.92 -0.51 -2.94
N HIS A 27 -4.02 0.18 -2.60
CA HIS A 27 -4.64 0.19 -1.28
C HIS A 27 -5.37 -1.11 -0.92
N TYR A 28 -5.60 -2.02 -1.87
CA TYR A 28 -6.21 -3.32 -1.57
C TYR A 28 -5.20 -4.27 -0.93
N SER A 29 -5.62 -4.88 0.20
CA SER A 29 -4.82 -5.90 0.87
C SER A 29 -4.70 -7.16 0.01
N PRO A 30 -3.51 -7.74 -0.16
CA PRO A 30 -3.32 -9.04 -0.82
C PRO A 30 -3.58 -10.22 0.12
N ALA A 31 -4.55 -10.10 1.01
CA ALA A 31 -4.95 -11.13 1.95
C ALA A 31 -6.47 -11.35 1.91
N GLY A 32 -6.92 -12.40 2.58
CA GLY A 32 -8.33 -12.74 2.74
C GLY A 32 -8.93 -13.57 1.59
N VAL A 33 -10.09 -14.11 1.86
CA VAL A 33 -10.80 -15.06 0.96
C VAL A 33 -11.21 -14.45 -0.39
N SER A 34 -11.34 -13.12 -0.47
CA SER A 34 -11.77 -12.47 -1.72
C SER A 34 -10.67 -12.45 -2.80
N ARG A 35 -9.41 -12.37 -2.42
CA ARG A 35 -8.29 -12.16 -3.34
C ARG A 35 -7.16 -13.17 -3.22
N ALA A 36 -6.95 -13.73 -2.02
CA ALA A 36 -5.76 -14.48 -1.68
C ALA A 36 -5.99 -15.99 -1.53
N ILE A 37 -7.03 -16.54 -2.17
CA ILE A 37 -7.21 -17.99 -2.25
C ILE A 37 -6.05 -18.60 -3.03
N ILE A 38 -5.47 -19.66 -2.47
CA ILE A 38 -4.35 -20.40 -3.04
C ILE A 38 -4.95 -21.50 -3.94
N ASN A 39 -4.98 -21.24 -5.25
CA ASN A 39 -5.50 -22.16 -6.26
C ASN A 39 -4.40 -23.14 -6.73
N ARG A 40 -3.91 -23.99 -5.83
CA ARG A 40 -2.91 -25.00 -6.16
C ARG A 40 -3.39 -26.39 -5.79
N GLN A 41 -3.09 -27.35 -6.65
CA GLN A 41 -3.34 -28.75 -6.37
C GLN A 41 -2.28 -29.29 -5.41
N ASN A 42 -2.67 -30.29 -4.60
CA ASN A 42 -1.77 -31.01 -3.69
C ASN A 42 -1.15 -30.17 -2.54
N ILE A 43 -1.76 -29.07 -2.17
CA ILE A 43 -1.44 -28.40 -0.92
C ILE A 43 -2.16 -29.12 0.22
N LYS A 44 -1.41 -29.52 1.23
CA LYS A 44 -1.98 -30.12 2.45
C LYS A 44 -1.70 -29.20 3.63
N PRO A 45 -2.69 -28.91 4.48
CA PRO A 45 -2.43 -28.27 5.76
C PRO A 45 -1.51 -29.17 6.59
N ILE A 46 -0.65 -28.56 7.40
CA ILE A 46 0.12 -29.31 8.38
C ILE A 46 -0.88 -29.79 9.44
N PRO A 47 -1.02 -31.11 9.64
CA PRO A 47 -1.94 -31.63 10.66
C PRO A 47 -1.46 -31.22 12.05
N ASN A 48 -2.40 -30.95 12.95
CA ASN A 48 -2.17 -30.66 14.38
C ASN A 48 -1.39 -29.36 14.66
N LEU A 49 -1.60 -28.33 13.87
CA LEU A 49 -1.45 -27.00 14.42
C LEU A 49 -2.67 -26.79 15.33
N ASP A 50 -2.55 -27.22 16.59
CA ASP A 50 -3.39 -26.68 17.66
C ASP A 50 -3.43 -25.18 17.49
N GLU A 51 -4.52 -24.54 17.85
CA GLU A 51 -4.82 -23.13 17.61
C GLU A 51 -3.58 -22.30 17.31
N ILE A 52 -3.39 -21.97 16.02
CA ILE A 52 -2.24 -21.19 15.57
C ILE A 52 -2.22 -19.97 16.47
N ASP A 53 -1.18 -19.80 17.23
CA ASP A 53 -0.95 -18.59 18.02
C ASP A 53 -0.75 -17.42 17.04
N ARG A 54 -1.86 -16.80 16.65
CA ARG A 54 -1.89 -15.68 15.72
C ARG A 54 -1.07 -14.52 16.25
N GLU A 55 -1.00 -14.34 17.55
CA GLU A 55 -0.22 -13.29 18.17
C GLU A 55 1.28 -13.51 17.96
N ALA A 56 1.74 -14.76 18.09
CA ALA A 56 3.12 -15.11 17.77
C ALA A 56 3.47 -14.86 16.31
N PHE A 57 2.59 -15.21 15.37
CA PHE A 57 2.78 -14.91 13.94
C PHE A 57 2.83 -13.41 13.65
N VAL A 58 1.90 -12.63 14.21
CA VAL A 58 1.89 -11.17 14.05
C VAL A 58 3.16 -10.56 14.63
N THR A 59 3.60 -11.02 15.79
CA THR A 59 4.85 -10.57 16.42
C THR A 59 6.07 -10.92 15.58
N ALA A 60 6.11 -12.12 15.01
CA ALA A 60 7.18 -12.58 14.12
C ALA A 60 7.10 -12.01 12.70
N ARG A 61 6.07 -11.22 12.36
CA ARG A 61 5.81 -10.69 11.00
C ARG A 61 5.70 -11.78 9.94
N ILE A 62 5.07 -12.88 10.30
CA ILE A 62 4.77 -13.99 9.40
C ILE A 62 3.31 -13.88 8.97
N ASN A 63 3.06 -13.93 7.67
CA ASN A 63 1.71 -13.96 7.12
C ASN A 63 1.23 -15.42 7.07
N PRO A 64 0.27 -15.82 7.92
CA PRO A 64 -0.18 -17.20 7.98
C PRO A 64 -1.08 -17.56 6.79
N VAL A 65 -1.15 -18.85 6.51
CA VAL A 65 -2.14 -19.42 5.60
C VAL A 65 -3.21 -20.09 6.45
N SER A 66 -4.46 -19.77 6.21
CA SER A 66 -5.62 -20.28 6.93
C SER A 66 -6.56 -21.04 6.00
N LEU A 67 -7.51 -21.76 6.58
CA LEU A 67 -8.60 -22.44 5.87
C LEU A 67 -9.90 -21.66 6.05
N ASP A 68 -10.65 -21.49 4.97
CA ASP A 68 -12.02 -21.01 5.06
C ASP A 68 -13.01 -22.14 5.42
N LYS A 69 -14.27 -21.79 5.62
CA LYS A 69 -15.32 -22.76 5.95
C LYS A 69 -15.60 -23.78 4.82
N ALA A 70 -15.21 -23.46 3.61
CA ALA A 70 -15.35 -24.33 2.44
C ALA A 70 -14.11 -25.22 2.23
N GLY A 71 -13.07 -25.08 3.06
CA GLY A 71 -11.84 -25.85 2.96
C GLY A 71 -10.80 -25.25 1.99
N ASN A 72 -11.01 -24.03 1.50
CA ASN A 72 -10.02 -23.37 0.66
C ASN A 72 -8.92 -22.77 1.53
N MET A 73 -7.68 -22.95 1.12
CA MET A 73 -6.55 -22.28 1.73
C MET A 73 -6.43 -20.85 1.21
N TYR A 74 -6.15 -19.91 2.09
CA TYR A 74 -5.93 -18.50 1.71
C TYR A 74 -4.85 -17.86 2.59
N ILE A 75 -4.22 -16.80 2.07
CA ILE A 75 -3.29 -15.97 2.83
C ILE A 75 -4.12 -15.08 3.75
N ASP A 76 -3.97 -15.27 5.07
CA ASP A 76 -4.85 -14.66 6.07
C ASP A 76 -4.46 -13.22 6.41
N ASP A 77 -3.16 -12.90 6.37
CA ASP A 77 -2.66 -11.56 6.70
C ASP A 77 -1.64 -11.06 5.68
N SER A 78 -1.39 -9.76 5.71
CA SER A 78 -0.51 -9.07 4.77
C SER A 78 0.32 -8.02 5.51
N LEU A 79 1.21 -8.51 6.37
CA LEU A 79 2.15 -7.71 7.14
C LEU A 79 3.46 -7.53 6.39
N THR A 80 4.08 -6.36 6.59
CA THR A 80 5.46 -6.10 6.18
C THR A 80 6.44 -6.47 7.31
N THR A 81 7.72 -6.48 7.02
CA THR A 81 8.79 -6.67 8.03
C THR A 81 9.03 -5.44 8.91
N PHE A 82 8.25 -4.37 8.73
CA PHE A 82 8.43 -3.13 9.48
C PHE A 82 8.13 -3.32 10.97
N ALA A 83 9.13 -3.06 11.83
CA ALA A 83 9.08 -3.43 13.25
C ALA A 83 8.20 -2.52 14.11
N LYS A 84 8.04 -1.24 13.73
CA LYS A 84 7.26 -0.27 14.53
C LYS A 84 5.76 -0.52 14.37
N ASN A 85 5.00 -0.25 15.43
CA ASN A 85 3.55 -0.40 15.42
C ASN A 85 2.88 0.86 14.82
N ASN A 86 2.95 0.99 13.50
CA ASN A 86 2.25 2.01 12.74
C ASN A 86 1.65 1.42 11.46
N TYR A 87 0.97 2.22 10.66
CA TYR A 87 0.29 1.78 9.44
C TYR A 87 1.22 1.18 8.38
N LEU A 88 2.52 1.53 8.35
CA LEU A 88 3.49 0.95 7.40
C LEU A 88 3.76 -0.54 7.64
N ARG A 89 3.33 -1.09 8.77
CA ARG A 89 3.32 -2.54 9.00
C ARG A 89 2.38 -3.28 8.05
N LEU A 90 1.40 -2.59 7.46
CA LEU A 90 0.42 -3.16 6.53
C LEU A 90 0.93 -3.02 5.10
N GLN A 91 1.00 -4.13 4.36
CA GLN A 91 1.58 -4.17 3.03
C GLN A 91 0.85 -3.27 2.03
N HIS A 92 -0.48 -3.18 2.10
CA HIS A 92 -1.26 -2.34 1.21
C HIS A 92 -1.02 -0.85 1.44
N ILE A 93 -0.84 -0.40 2.68
CA ILE A 93 -0.47 0.98 3.00
C ILE A 93 0.94 1.29 2.46
N SER A 94 1.91 0.42 2.74
CA SER A 94 3.27 0.57 2.21
C SER A 94 3.30 0.59 0.68
N SER A 95 2.48 -0.25 0.03
CA SER A 95 2.35 -0.27 -1.45
C SER A 95 1.72 1.01 -1.99
N LEU A 96 0.69 1.56 -1.32
CA LEU A 96 0.04 2.81 -1.68
C LEU A 96 1.03 3.97 -1.59
N MET A 97 1.77 4.09 -0.48
CA MET A 97 2.79 5.14 -0.31
C MET A 97 3.86 5.08 -1.39
N ASN A 98 4.31 3.87 -1.76
CA ASN A 98 5.26 3.69 -2.86
C ASN A 98 4.66 4.05 -4.22
N ALA A 99 3.38 3.79 -4.46
CA ALA A 99 2.72 4.17 -5.71
C ALA A 99 2.61 5.70 -5.84
N ILE A 100 2.24 6.40 -4.76
CA ILE A 100 2.22 7.87 -4.73
C ILE A 100 3.63 8.43 -4.98
N ALA A 101 4.65 7.91 -4.28
CA ALA A 101 6.02 8.37 -4.44
C ALA A 101 6.55 8.20 -5.88
N ARG A 102 6.23 7.08 -6.53
CA ARG A 102 6.60 6.84 -7.94
C ARG A 102 5.87 7.79 -8.89
N GLY A 103 4.57 7.99 -8.70
CA GLY A 103 3.81 8.95 -9.53
C GLY A 103 4.31 10.37 -9.37
N PHE A 104 4.72 10.76 -8.16
CA PHE A 104 5.30 12.07 -7.93
C PHE A 104 6.71 12.21 -8.53
N TYR A 105 7.49 11.12 -8.59
CA TYR A 105 8.81 11.16 -9.22
C TYR A 105 8.73 11.61 -10.68
N ASP A 106 7.75 11.13 -11.45
CA ASP A 106 7.55 11.52 -12.84
C ASP A 106 7.22 13.02 -12.96
N VAL A 107 6.42 13.58 -12.03
CA VAL A 107 6.12 15.01 -11.96
C VAL A 107 7.38 15.82 -11.65
N ALA A 108 8.15 15.38 -10.67
CA ALA A 108 9.38 16.08 -10.26
C ALA A 108 10.46 16.05 -11.35
N GLU A 109 10.59 14.94 -12.08
CA GLU A 109 11.54 14.82 -13.19
C GLU A 109 11.21 15.77 -14.34
N ALA A 110 9.93 15.93 -14.65
CA ALA A 110 9.48 16.85 -15.71
C ALA A 110 9.75 18.34 -15.39
N LEU A 111 9.88 18.69 -14.12
CA LEU A 111 10.12 20.05 -13.64
C LEU A 111 11.60 20.36 -13.36
N LYS A 112 12.46 19.39 -13.56
CA LYS A 112 13.90 19.55 -13.38
C LYS A 112 14.42 20.57 -14.40
N HIS A 113 15.12 21.58 -13.92
CA HIS A 113 15.66 22.71 -14.71
C HIS A 113 14.65 23.77 -15.15
N GLU A 114 13.42 23.74 -14.66
CA GLU A 114 12.46 24.82 -14.87
C GLU A 114 12.73 26.00 -13.89
N PRO A 115 12.32 27.22 -14.24
CA PRO A 115 12.42 28.37 -13.33
C PRO A 115 11.67 28.15 -12.01
N ASP A 116 12.15 28.69 -10.89
CA ASP A 116 11.63 28.48 -9.54
C ASP A 116 10.10 28.64 -9.41
N GLY A 117 9.54 29.69 -10.03
CA GLY A 117 8.10 29.92 -9.99
C GLY A 117 7.28 28.83 -10.70
N ILE A 118 7.82 28.26 -11.78
CA ILE A 118 7.20 27.14 -12.52
C ILE A 118 7.41 25.86 -11.70
N THR A 119 8.59 25.65 -11.16
CA THR A 119 8.92 24.47 -10.33
C THR A 119 8.02 24.41 -9.10
N PHE A 120 7.92 25.49 -8.33
CA PHE A 120 7.04 25.54 -7.14
C PHE A 120 5.59 25.21 -7.46
N LYS A 121 5.05 25.90 -8.47
CA LYS A 121 3.66 25.69 -8.89
C LYS A 121 3.44 24.27 -9.44
N GLY A 122 4.34 23.81 -10.30
CA GLY A 122 4.24 22.50 -10.92
C GLY A 122 4.36 21.35 -9.93
N LEU A 123 5.25 21.44 -8.94
CA LEU A 123 5.35 20.46 -7.85
C LEU A 123 4.09 20.45 -6.98
N THR A 124 3.56 21.63 -6.64
CA THR A 124 2.35 21.75 -5.80
C THR A 124 1.12 21.20 -6.52
N ASP A 125 0.87 21.67 -7.73
CA ASP A 125 -0.28 21.27 -8.54
C ASP A 125 -0.19 19.77 -8.90
N GLY A 126 0.98 19.34 -9.39
CA GLY A 126 1.16 17.94 -9.81
C GLY A 126 1.05 16.94 -8.67
N LEU A 127 1.52 17.28 -7.46
CA LEU A 127 1.32 16.41 -6.30
C LEU A 127 -0.14 16.44 -5.82
N THR A 128 -0.79 17.58 -5.88
CA THR A 128 -2.21 17.72 -5.53
C THR A 128 -3.08 16.89 -6.48
N ASP A 129 -2.91 17.07 -7.79
CA ASP A 129 -3.65 16.32 -8.81
C ASP A 129 -3.45 14.80 -8.66
N LEU A 130 -2.21 14.37 -8.40
CA LEU A 130 -1.90 12.98 -8.15
C LEU A 130 -2.67 12.44 -6.94
N LEU A 131 -2.65 13.15 -5.81
CA LEU A 131 -3.35 12.71 -4.59
C LEU A 131 -4.87 12.74 -4.75
N GLU A 132 -5.42 13.72 -5.49
CA GLU A 132 -6.86 13.78 -5.80
C GLU A 132 -7.33 12.55 -6.60
N ARG A 133 -6.50 12.03 -7.50
CA ARG A 133 -6.80 10.78 -8.23
C ARG A 133 -6.89 9.58 -7.27
N PHE A 134 -6.05 9.52 -6.23
CA PHE A 134 -6.15 8.50 -5.19
C PHE A 134 -7.37 8.70 -4.28
N VAL A 135 -7.81 9.94 -4.05
CA VAL A 135 -9.08 10.23 -3.34
C VAL A 135 -10.26 9.78 -4.19
N ALA A 136 -10.27 10.09 -5.49
CA ALA A 136 -11.32 9.65 -6.41
C ALA A 136 -11.41 8.10 -6.51
N ALA A 137 -10.30 7.41 -6.33
CA ALA A 137 -10.22 5.96 -6.28
C ALA A 137 -10.56 5.37 -4.89
N GLU A 138 -11.02 6.17 -3.93
CA GLU A 138 -11.32 5.79 -2.55
C GLU A 138 -10.11 5.19 -1.78
N ALA A 139 -8.90 5.41 -2.30
CA ALA A 139 -7.66 4.96 -1.67
C ALA A 139 -7.23 5.86 -0.51
N LEU A 140 -7.56 7.15 -0.59
CA LEU A 140 -7.39 8.15 0.45
C LEU A 140 -8.75 8.68 0.87
N VAL A 141 -9.01 8.70 2.16
CA VAL A 141 -10.28 9.16 2.73
C VAL A 141 -10.03 10.15 3.85
N LYS A 142 -11.01 10.99 4.15
CA LYS A 142 -10.92 11.92 5.28
C LYS A 142 -10.69 11.14 6.58
N PRO A 143 -9.82 11.64 7.48
CA PRO A 143 -9.64 11.06 8.79
C PRO A 143 -10.98 10.94 9.54
N ARG A 144 -11.18 9.82 10.22
CA ARG A 144 -12.35 9.64 11.10
C ARG A 144 -12.24 10.50 12.35
N ASP A 145 -11.03 10.69 12.82
CA ASP A 145 -10.70 11.55 13.95
C ASP A 145 -10.37 12.96 13.45
N VAL A 146 -11.23 13.92 13.74
CA VAL A 146 -11.07 15.32 13.32
C VAL A 146 -9.82 15.99 13.91
N THR A 147 -9.22 15.42 14.96
CA THR A 147 -7.95 15.92 15.51
C THR A 147 -6.77 15.65 14.58
N GLN A 148 -6.90 14.70 13.67
CA GLN A 148 -5.89 14.36 12.65
C GLN A 148 -6.05 15.19 11.37
N GLY A 149 -7.06 16.05 11.29
CA GLY A 149 -7.34 16.89 10.14
C GLY A 149 -8.75 16.69 9.58
N THR A 150 -9.11 17.53 8.63
CA THR A 150 -10.44 17.50 7.96
C THR A 150 -10.33 17.15 6.47
N GLN A 151 -9.11 17.13 5.94
CA GLN A 151 -8.83 16.84 4.53
C GLN A 151 -8.22 15.44 4.40
N PRO A 152 -8.42 14.76 3.25
CA PRO A 152 -7.85 13.45 3.00
C PRO A 152 -6.32 13.47 2.85
N PHE A 153 -5.74 14.63 2.54
CA PHE A 153 -4.30 14.84 2.45
C PHE A 153 -3.93 16.32 2.62
N VAL A 154 -2.67 16.56 2.93
CA VAL A 154 -2.06 17.91 2.95
C VAL A 154 -0.75 17.85 2.16
N VAL A 155 -0.54 18.82 1.28
CA VAL A 155 0.68 18.99 0.48
C VAL A 155 1.46 20.18 1.01
N SER A 156 2.78 20.04 1.10
CA SER A 156 3.71 21.12 1.42
C SER A 156 4.93 21.07 0.50
N VAL A 157 5.20 22.15 -0.21
CA VAL A 157 6.36 22.31 -1.06
C VAL A 157 7.18 23.49 -0.55
N VAL A 158 8.46 23.28 -0.27
CA VAL A 158 9.36 24.27 0.30
C VAL A 158 10.69 24.24 -0.42
N GLN A 159 11.21 25.42 -0.78
CA GLN A 159 12.58 25.54 -1.26
C GLN A 159 13.53 25.49 -0.06
N LYS A 160 14.43 24.53 -0.04
CA LYS A 160 15.42 24.33 1.03
C LYS A 160 16.76 24.98 0.73
N ASP A 161 17.10 25.05 -0.54
CA ASP A 161 18.34 25.69 -1.04
C ASP A 161 18.11 26.18 -2.47
N ILE A 162 19.08 26.83 -3.06
CA ILE A 162 19.02 27.44 -4.41
C ILE A 162 18.48 26.45 -5.45
N ASP A 163 18.96 25.21 -5.43
CA ASP A 163 18.58 24.15 -6.38
C ASP A 163 17.85 22.98 -5.73
N LEU A 164 17.37 23.12 -4.48
CA LEU A 164 16.78 22.04 -3.73
C LEU A 164 15.36 22.35 -3.28
N TRP A 165 14.42 21.60 -3.82
CA TRP A 165 13.02 21.62 -3.42
C TRP A 165 12.67 20.38 -2.60
N GLU A 166 11.95 20.58 -1.52
CA GLU A 166 11.37 19.51 -0.73
C GLU A 166 9.85 19.53 -0.90
N ALA A 167 9.30 18.44 -1.42
CA ALA A 167 7.87 18.20 -1.47
C ALA A 167 7.51 17.12 -0.46
N SER A 168 6.54 17.39 0.39
CA SER A 168 6.06 16.47 1.39
C SER A 168 4.53 16.39 1.37
N TRP A 169 4.01 15.26 1.77
CA TRP A 169 2.57 15.06 1.94
C TRP A 169 2.28 14.24 3.19
N SER A 170 1.12 14.50 3.79
CA SER A 170 0.54 13.66 4.84
C SER A 170 -0.85 13.17 4.40
N VAL A 171 -1.14 11.92 4.69
CA VAL A 171 -2.39 11.23 4.35
C VAL A 171 -2.91 10.46 5.55
#